data_1d69ac463bce4176b751cf0961b9cbed
#
_entry.id   1d69ac463bce4176b751cf0961b9cbed
#
_cell.length_a   1.000
_cell.length_b   1.000
_cell.length_c   1.000
_cell.angle_alpha   90.00
_cell.angle_beta   90.00
_cell.angle_gamma   90.00
#
_symmetry.space_group_name_H-M   'P 1'
#
loop_
_entity.id
_entity.type
_entity.pdbx_description
1 polymer ?
#
loop_
_entity_poly.entity_id
_entity_poly.type
_entity_poly.pdbx_seq_one_letter_code
_entity_poly.pdbx_strand_id
1 'polypeptide(L)'
;VRTLVADGVREICENYAVDGIIFDDYFYPYPVDGAAFDDDAAYAAYGADFADRADFRRDSVNKLVKACYDAVKAADPAIRFGVSPFGIWKNGDGENGGSATRGLSAYDAIYCDALAWVKGGYVDYLAPQLYWSFDTASARYDTLCEWWNRALDSSGVDLYINHGAYRYAEGKMESGEMTKQTASARDLYAYRGSLYYGYAALRDNAGGLTDEVRALFAKAISYPDYVDDGSLPTLAAVQDGAHVTEASLPLVGKSNLAYPISINGITPYRKKDGSFSLTLALGDGANLIIVQNGAAKLELIVTKD
;
A
#
# COMPACT_ATOMS: atom_id res chain seq x y z
N VAL A 1 -25.26 6.99 11.03
CA VAL A 1 -24.66 5.87 10.26
C VAL A 1 -23.34 5.45 10.90
N ARG A 2 -22.33 6.35 11.08
CA ARG A 2 -21.02 5.97 11.65
C ARG A 2 -21.11 5.22 12.98
N THR A 3 -21.91 5.74 13.93
CA THR A 3 -22.12 5.10 15.23
C THR A 3 -22.70 3.69 15.07
N LEU A 4 -23.68 3.51 14.20
CA LEU A 4 -24.30 2.20 13.96
C LEU A 4 -23.30 1.17 13.45
N VAL A 5 -22.40 1.56 12.52
CA VAL A 5 -21.36 0.67 11.98
C VAL A 5 -20.31 0.34 13.07
N ALA A 6 -19.85 1.35 13.81
CA ALA A 6 -18.89 1.14 14.91
C ALA A 6 -19.47 0.26 16.04
N ASP A 7 -20.77 0.42 16.35
CA ASP A 7 -21.46 -0.43 17.33
C ASP A 7 -21.56 -1.88 16.85
N GLY A 8 -21.86 -2.12 15.56
CA GLY A 8 -21.87 -3.46 14.98
C GLY A 8 -20.48 -4.12 14.99
N VAL A 9 -19.42 -3.35 14.70
CA VAL A 9 -18.03 -3.84 14.79
C VAL A 9 -17.69 -4.21 16.24
N ARG A 10 -18.03 -3.36 17.20
CA ARG A 10 -17.83 -3.64 18.63
C ARG A 10 -18.58 -4.91 19.05
N GLU A 11 -19.85 -5.06 18.65
CA GLU A 11 -20.64 -6.26 18.95
C GLU A 11 -19.97 -7.54 18.47
N ILE A 12 -19.38 -7.51 17.25
CA ILE A 12 -18.62 -8.67 16.73
C ILE A 12 -17.41 -8.97 17.62
N CYS A 13 -16.61 -7.94 17.96
CA CYS A 13 -15.41 -8.12 18.78
C CYS A 13 -15.73 -8.61 20.20
N GLU A 14 -16.85 -8.21 20.78
CA GLU A 14 -17.25 -8.58 22.16
C GLU A 14 -17.88 -9.99 22.23
N ASN A 15 -18.51 -10.46 21.15
CA ASN A 15 -19.30 -11.70 21.18
C ASN A 15 -18.69 -12.88 20.41
N TYR A 16 -17.68 -12.65 19.59
CA TYR A 16 -17.05 -13.68 18.77
C TYR A 16 -15.53 -13.70 18.96
N ALA A 17 -14.95 -14.89 18.98
CA ALA A 17 -13.50 -15.06 19.03
C ALA A 17 -12.89 -14.74 17.66
N VAL A 18 -12.62 -13.47 17.38
CA VAL A 18 -11.99 -13.00 16.14
C VAL A 18 -10.61 -12.41 16.43
N ASP A 19 -9.63 -12.66 15.56
CA ASP A 19 -8.29 -12.09 15.65
C ASP A 19 -8.21 -10.73 14.95
N GLY A 20 -9.16 -10.41 14.09
CA GLY A 20 -9.20 -9.15 13.35
C GLY A 20 -10.49 -8.89 12.61
N ILE A 21 -10.66 -7.63 12.25
CA ILE A 21 -11.75 -7.13 11.40
C ILE A 21 -11.12 -6.57 10.12
N ILE A 22 -11.72 -6.86 8.98
CA ILE A 22 -11.35 -6.26 7.70
C ILE A 22 -12.58 -5.64 7.05
N PHE A 23 -12.44 -4.41 6.57
CA PHE A 23 -13.44 -3.76 5.73
C PHE A 23 -13.08 -3.90 4.26
N ASP A 24 -14.09 -4.02 3.40
CA ASP A 24 -13.99 -3.84 1.96
C ASP A 24 -13.95 -2.34 1.61
N ASP A 25 -13.93 -1.99 0.33
CA ASP A 25 -13.77 -0.61 -0.16
C ASP A 25 -15.09 0.12 -0.48
N TYR A 26 -16.23 -0.46 -0.16
CA TYR A 26 -17.57 0.10 -0.46
C TYR A 26 -18.00 1.20 0.54
N PHE A 27 -17.22 2.29 0.62
CA PHE A 27 -17.54 3.45 1.47
C PHE A 27 -18.54 4.39 0.79
N TYR A 28 -18.17 4.99 -0.33
CA TYR A 28 -19.09 5.59 -1.28
C TYR A 28 -19.31 4.63 -2.45
N PRO A 29 -20.48 4.66 -3.10
CA PRO A 29 -20.74 3.78 -4.24
C PRO A 29 -19.79 4.10 -5.39
N TYR A 30 -19.44 3.07 -6.15
CA TYR A 30 -18.71 3.24 -7.40
C TYR A 30 -19.51 4.13 -8.35
N PRO A 31 -18.84 5.00 -9.14
CA PRO A 31 -19.51 5.85 -10.10
C PRO A 31 -20.35 5.03 -11.10
N VAL A 32 -21.57 5.46 -11.32
CA VAL A 32 -22.47 4.91 -12.34
C VAL A 32 -22.86 6.05 -13.28
N ASP A 33 -22.74 5.82 -14.57
CA ASP A 33 -23.04 6.84 -15.59
C ASP A 33 -24.47 7.38 -15.41
N GLY A 34 -24.60 8.70 -15.36
CA GLY A 34 -25.86 9.40 -15.19
C GLY A 34 -26.46 9.37 -13.78
N ALA A 35 -25.78 8.77 -12.79
CA ALA A 35 -26.21 8.76 -11.40
C ALA A 35 -25.26 9.58 -10.52
N ALA A 36 -25.81 10.50 -9.72
CA ALA A 36 -25.08 11.22 -8.69
C ALA A 36 -25.46 10.65 -7.31
N PHE A 37 -24.49 10.54 -6.42
CA PHE A 37 -24.79 10.21 -5.02
C PHE A 37 -25.39 11.44 -4.35
N ASP A 38 -26.61 11.30 -3.82
CA ASP A 38 -27.33 12.38 -3.15
C ASP A 38 -26.89 12.53 -1.69
N ASP A 39 -25.99 13.48 -1.45
CA ASP A 39 -25.58 13.92 -0.12
C ASP A 39 -25.73 15.45 0.04
N ASP A 40 -26.57 16.11 -0.77
CA ASP A 40 -26.74 17.56 -0.78
C ASP A 40 -27.12 18.11 0.59
N ALA A 41 -28.08 17.49 1.25
CA ALA A 41 -28.53 17.91 2.60
C ALA A 41 -27.39 17.76 3.64
N ALA A 42 -26.60 16.68 3.55
CA ALA A 42 -25.48 16.47 4.48
C ALA A 42 -24.34 17.47 4.21
N TYR A 43 -24.02 17.72 2.95
CA TYR A 43 -23.00 18.70 2.59
C TYR A 43 -23.43 20.13 2.97
N ALA A 44 -24.67 20.50 2.75
CA ALA A 44 -25.20 21.79 3.18
C ALA A 44 -25.14 22.00 4.70
N ALA A 45 -25.36 20.92 5.48
CA ALA A 45 -25.37 20.99 6.94
C ALA A 45 -23.94 20.96 7.56
N TYR A 46 -22.99 20.27 6.95
CA TYR A 46 -21.69 19.94 7.57
C TYR A 46 -20.47 20.20 6.68
N GLY A 47 -20.66 20.72 5.47
CA GLY A 47 -19.60 20.90 4.49
C GLY A 47 -18.89 22.26 4.53
N ALA A 48 -19.32 23.21 5.37
CA ALA A 48 -18.86 24.59 5.34
C ALA A 48 -17.35 24.78 5.59
N ASP A 49 -16.72 23.86 6.34
CA ASP A 49 -15.31 23.94 6.71
C ASP A 49 -14.38 23.26 5.67
N PHE A 50 -14.94 22.67 4.59
CA PHE A 50 -14.18 21.96 3.58
C PHE A 50 -14.00 22.78 2.30
N ALA A 51 -12.87 22.60 1.64
CA ALA A 51 -12.58 23.30 0.38
C ALA A 51 -13.56 22.90 -0.73
N ASP A 52 -13.97 21.65 -0.74
CA ASP A 52 -14.96 21.11 -1.68
C ASP A 52 -15.71 19.90 -1.11
N ARG A 53 -16.69 19.40 -1.89
CA ARG A 53 -17.50 18.23 -1.51
C ARG A 53 -16.67 16.93 -1.45
N ALA A 54 -15.63 16.80 -2.25
CA ALA A 54 -14.77 15.61 -2.26
C ALA A 54 -13.97 15.51 -0.95
N ASP A 55 -13.46 16.62 -0.43
CA ASP A 55 -12.80 16.67 0.87
C ASP A 55 -13.77 16.33 2.02
N PHE A 56 -14.99 16.86 1.99
CA PHE A 56 -16.04 16.48 2.94
C PHE A 56 -16.34 14.98 2.92
N ARG A 57 -16.41 14.37 1.74
CA ARG A 57 -16.65 12.93 1.59
C ARG A 57 -15.49 12.11 2.12
N ARG A 58 -14.23 12.47 1.78
CA ARG A 58 -13.03 11.81 2.32
C ARG A 58 -12.96 11.90 3.84
N ASP A 59 -13.21 13.07 4.41
CA ASP A 59 -13.26 13.24 5.86
C ASP A 59 -14.35 12.38 6.51
N SER A 60 -15.53 12.27 5.86
CA SER A 60 -16.62 11.43 6.35
C SER A 60 -16.24 9.95 6.38
N VAL A 61 -15.50 9.45 5.38
CA VAL A 61 -14.96 8.09 5.34
C VAL A 61 -13.85 7.93 6.40
N ASN A 62 -12.92 8.88 6.49
CA ASN A 62 -11.84 8.83 7.48
C ASN A 62 -12.38 8.76 8.91
N LYS A 63 -13.43 9.54 9.23
CA LYS A 63 -14.12 9.50 10.52
C LYS A 63 -14.84 8.18 10.78
N LEU A 64 -15.36 7.51 9.74
CA LEU A 64 -15.96 6.19 9.86
C LEU A 64 -14.90 5.14 10.21
N VAL A 65 -13.81 5.09 9.43
CA VAL A 65 -12.72 4.14 9.63
C VAL A 65 -12.12 4.31 11.03
N LYS A 66 -11.85 5.57 11.44
CA LYS A 66 -11.37 5.86 12.79
C LYS A 66 -12.33 5.39 13.88
N ALA A 67 -13.62 5.65 13.75
CA ALA A 67 -14.62 5.24 14.76
C ALA A 67 -14.67 3.71 14.89
N CYS A 68 -14.54 2.96 13.80
CA CYS A 68 -14.48 1.50 13.83
C CYS A 68 -13.18 0.99 14.45
N TYR A 69 -12.04 1.58 14.11
CA TYR A 69 -10.76 1.29 14.75
C TYR A 69 -10.83 1.50 16.28
N ASP A 70 -11.31 2.67 16.70
CA ASP A 70 -11.45 2.99 18.13
C ASP A 70 -12.38 1.98 18.83
N ALA A 71 -13.46 1.53 18.18
CA ALA A 71 -14.39 0.54 18.72
C ALA A 71 -13.74 -0.84 18.87
N VAL A 72 -12.94 -1.28 17.87
CA VAL A 72 -12.17 -2.53 17.95
C VAL A 72 -11.17 -2.49 19.09
N LYS A 73 -10.35 -1.41 19.17
CA LYS A 73 -9.31 -1.28 20.20
C LYS A 73 -9.88 -1.10 21.60
N ALA A 74 -11.08 -0.55 21.74
CA ALA A 74 -11.77 -0.45 23.02
C ALA A 74 -12.34 -1.80 23.49
N ALA A 75 -12.75 -2.67 22.55
CA ALA A 75 -13.21 -4.03 22.87
C ALA A 75 -12.02 -4.94 23.27
N ASP A 76 -10.99 -5.00 22.43
CA ASP A 76 -9.72 -5.70 22.73
C ASP A 76 -8.59 -5.08 21.89
N PRO A 77 -7.53 -4.53 22.50
CA PRO A 77 -6.38 -3.99 21.82
C PRO A 77 -5.61 -5.01 20.93
N ALA A 78 -5.74 -6.31 21.22
CA ALA A 78 -5.09 -7.37 20.45
C ALA A 78 -5.79 -7.66 19.12
N ILE A 79 -7.09 -7.38 19.00
CA ILE A 79 -7.84 -7.53 17.75
C ILE A 79 -7.33 -6.52 16.72
N ARG A 80 -6.97 -7.01 15.55
CA ARG A 80 -6.45 -6.18 14.47
C ARG A 80 -7.57 -5.61 13.60
N PHE A 81 -7.42 -4.34 13.19
CA PHE A 81 -8.34 -3.69 12.28
C PHE A 81 -7.65 -3.28 10.99
N GLY A 82 -8.21 -3.65 9.86
CA GLY A 82 -7.68 -3.31 8.55
C GLY A 82 -8.75 -3.06 7.51
N VAL A 83 -8.30 -2.60 6.36
CA VAL A 83 -9.15 -2.33 5.20
C VAL A 83 -8.52 -2.96 3.95
N SER A 84 -9.35 -3.47 3.06
CA SER A 84 -8.99 -3.91 1.71
C SER A 84 -9.41 -2.82 0.71
N PRO A 85 -8.63 -1.74 0.55
CA PRO A 85 -9.01 -0.63 -0.32
C PRO A 85 -8.83 -1.01 -1.79
N PHE A 86 -9.48 -0.28 -2.69
CA PHE A 86 -9.25 -0.40 -4.13
C PHE A 86 -7.75 -0.23 -4.45
N GLY A 87 -7.24 -1.04 -5.38
CA GLY A 87 -5.80 -1.18 -5.63
C GLY A 87 -5.08 0.10 -6.10
N ILE A 88 -5.77 1.00 -6.81
CA ILE A 88 -5.23 2.31 -7.20
C ILE A 88 -5.72 3.35 -6.19
N TRP A 89 -4.87 3.78 -5.25
CA TRP A 89 -5.21 4.88 -4.35
C TRP A 89 -5.43 6.17 -5.14
N LYS A 90 -4.44 6.57 -5.94
CA LYS A 90 -4.47 7.73 -6.85
C LYS A 90 -3.55 7.48 -8.03
N ASN A 91 -3.94 7.94 -9.23
CA ASN A 91 -3.04 7.94 -10.37
C ASN A 91 -1.97 9.03 -10.23
N GLY A 92 -0.75 8.75 -10.68
CA GLY A 92 0.38 9.67 -10.61
C GLY A 92 1.55 9.21 -11.47
N ASP A 93 2.73 9.66 -11.12
CA ASP A 93 4.00 9.28 -11.76
C ASP A 93 4.71 8.10 -11.08
N GLY A 94 4.17 7.64 -9.94
CA GLY A 94 4.79 6.60 -9.12
C GLY A 94 5.75 7.12 -8.05
N GLU A 95 6.15 8.39 -8.10
CA GLU A 95 7.12 8.98 -7.17
C GLU A 95 6.50 10.02 -6.26
N ASN A 96 5.69 10.93 -6.82
CA ASN A 96 5.11 12.06 -6.09
C ASN A 96 3.58 11.97 -6.06
N GLY A 97 3.05 11.29 -5.07
CA GLY A 97 1.62 11.18 -4.84
C GLY A 97 1.04 9.84 -5.24
N GLY A 98 0.59 9.61 -6.46
CA GLY A 98 -0.09 8.37 -6.88
C GLY A 98 0.80 7.34 -7.54
N SER A 99 0.29 6.14 -7.77
CA SER A 99 0.95 5.09 -8.56
C SER A 99 1.00 5.46 -10.06
N ALA A 100 2.00 4.93 -10.78
CA ALA A 100 2.12 5.12 -12.24
C ALA A 100 1.06 4.28 -12.99
N THR A 101 -0.20 4.66 -12.80
CA THR A 101 -1.38 3.96 -13.32
C THR A 101 -2.34 4.90 -14.03
N ARG A 102 -3.28 4.32 -14.76
CA ARG A 102 -4.37 5.03 -15.44
C ARG A 102 -5.64 4.19 -15.27
N GLY A 103 -6.40 4.46 -14.24
CA GLY A 103 -7.64 3.74 -13.96
C GLY A 103 -8.53 4.54 -13.00
N LEU A 104 -9.59 3.93 -12.50
CA LEU A 104 -10.37 4.48 -11.41
C LEU A 104 -9.45 4.70 -10.22
N SER A 105 -9.53 5.86 -9.59
CA SER A 105 -8.77 6.24 -8.40
C SER A 105 -9.69 6.20 -7.18
N ALA A 106 -9.32 5.44 -6.15
CA ALA A 106 -10.11 5.37 -4.93
C ALA A 106 -10.26 6.72 -4.25
N TYR A 107 -9.19 7.51 -4.22
CA TYR A 107 -9.16 8.85 -3.64
C TYR A 107 -10.16 9.81 -4.31
N ASP A 108 -10.24 9.76 -5.64
CA ASP A 108 -11.06 10.70 -6.42
C ASP A 108 -12.49 10.20 -6.64
N ALA A 109 -12.68 8.89 -6.89
CA ALA A 109 -13.95 8.34 -7.35
C ALA A 109 -14.85 7.81 -6.21
N ILE A 110 -14.26 7.21 -5.19
CA ILE A 110 -14.99 6.63 -4.03
C ILE A 110 -14.56 7.24 -2.70
N TYR A 111 -13.78 8.32 -2.75
CA TYR A 111 -13.38 9.14 -1.59
C TYR A 111 -12.67 8.35 -0.48
N CYS A 112 -11.95 7.31 -0.88
CA CYS A 112 -11.22 6.40 -0.01
C CYS A 112 -9.75 6.87 0.10
N ASP A 113 -9.38 7.47 1.24
CA ASP A 113 -8.03 7.96 1.50
C ASP A 113 -7.27 7.06 2.48
N ALA A 114 -6.81 5.90 1.97
CA ALA A 114 -6.11 4.92 2.78
C ALA A 114 -4.80 5.48 3.41
N LEU A 115 -4.13 6.41 2.75
CA LEU A 115 -2.91 7.02 3.32
C LEU A 115 -3.21 7.94 4.50
N ALA A 116 -4.38 8.58 4.54
CA ALA A 116 -4.81 9.32 5.73
C ALA A 116 -4.99 8.39 6.94
N TRP A 117 -5.47 7.16 6.73
CA TRP A 117 -5.63 6.19 7.82
C TRP A 117 -4.30 5.70 8.36
N VAL A 118 -3.34 5.43 7.46
CA VAL A 118 -1.95 5.08 7.82
C VAL A 118 -1.32 6.21 8.64
N LYS A 119 -1.36 7.44 8.13
CA LYS A 119 -0.81 8.63 8.80
C LYS A 119 -1.49 8.91 10.14
N GLY A 120 -2.80 8.66 10.22
CA GLY A 120 -3.59 8.86 11.43
C GLY A 120 -3.43 7.76 12.47
N GLY A 121 -2.82 6.62 12.13
CA GLY A 121 -2.60 5.48 13.03
C GLY A 121 -3.89 4.75 13.42
N TYR A 122 -4.87 4.67 12.51
CA TYR A 122 -6.14 3.98 12.76
C TYR A 122 -6.44 2.85 11.78
N VAL A 123 -5.38 2.17 11.33
CA VAL A 123 -5.41 0.83 10.74
C VAL A 123 -4.15 0.07 11.18
N ASP A 124 -4.27 -1.22 11.45
CA ASP A 124 -3.14 -2.10 11.77
C ASP A 124 -2.56 -2.72 10.49
N TYR A 125 -3.37 -2.85 9.45
CA TYR A 125 -2.96 -3.38 8.15
C TYR A 125 -3.83 -2.85 7.02
N LEU A 126 -3.28 -2.86 5.80
CA LEU A 126 -4.02 -2.65 4.56
C LEU A 126 -3.83 -3.86 3.64
N ALA A 127 -4.89 -4.18 2.89
CA ALA A 127 -4.89 -5.26 1.92
C ALA A 127 -5.42 -4.77 0.55
N PRO A 128 -4.69 -3.89 -0.18
CA PRO A 128 -5.14 -3.34 -1.44
C PRO A 128 -5.48 -4.42 -2.45
N GLN A 129 -6.56 -4.20 -3.21
CA GLN A 129 -7.12 -5.12 -4.20
C GLN A 129 -6.35 -5.02 -5.51
N LEU A 130 -5.27 -5.79 -5.66
CA LEU A 130 -4.45 -5.81 -6.88
C LEU A 130 -4.96 -6.89 -7.84
N TYR A 131 -6.12 -6.64 -8.46
CA TYR A 131 -6.84 -7.61 -9.31
C TYR A 131 -6.42 -7.55 -10.78
N TRP A 132 -5.21 -7.11 -11.06
CA TRP A 132 -4.61 -7.02 -12.41
C TRP A 132 -3.40 -7.93 -12.55
N SER A 133 -3.07 -8.28 -13.79
CA SER A 133 -1.87 -9.04 -14.11
C SER A 133 -0.65 -8.14 -14.33
N PHE A 134 0.53 -8.74 -14.46
CA PHE A 134 1.75 -8.02 -14.88
C PHE A 134 1.61 -7.40 -16.28
N ASP A 135 0.71 -7.92 -17.14
CA ASP A 135 0.52 -7.46 -18.51
C ASP A 135 -0.54 -6.36 -18.66
N THR A 136 -1.20 -5.97 -17.56
CA THR A 136 -2.23 -4.92 -17.59
C THR A 136 -1.58 -3.53 -17.68
N ALA A 137 -1.40 -3.00 -18.87
CA ALA A 137 -0.64 -1.77 -19.12
C ALA A 137 -1.12 -0.52 -18.34
N SER A 138 -2.42 -0.45 -18.00
CA SER A 138 -3.00 0.68 -17.27
C SER A 138 -2.85 0.57 -15.74
N ALA A 139 -2.62 -0.64 -15.23
CA ALA A 139 -2.55 -0.94 -13.80
C ALA A 139 -1.75 -2.23 -13.58
N ARG A 140 -0.47 -2.19 -13.89
CA ARG A 140 0.41 -3.37 -13.71
C ARG A 140 0.48 -3.77 -12.26
N TYR A 141 0.44 -5.08 -12.02
CA TYR A 141 0.53 -5.64 -10.67
C TYR A 141 1.81 -5.20 -9.94
N ASP A 142 2.96 -5.35 -10.57
CA ASP A 142 4.27 -4.98 -10.00
C ASP A 142 4.34 -3.50 -9.63
N THR A 143 3.91 -2.61 -10.55
CA THR A 143 3.87 -1.16 -10.31
C THR A 143 3.05 -0.81 -9.07
N LEU A 144 1.87 -1.41 -8.92
CA LEU A 144 1.00 -1.17 -7.77
C LEU A 144 1.57 -1.78 -6.49
N CYS A 145 2.09 -3.01 -6.57
CA CYS A 145 2.67 -3.72 -5.43
C CYS A 145 3.87 -2.96 -4.84
N GLU A 146 4.76 -2.48 -5.71
CA GLU A 146 5.91 -1.64 -5.34
C GLU A 146 5.48 -0.29 -4.76
N TRP A 147 4.46 0.35 -5.35
CA TRP A 147 3.93 1.61 -4.85
C TRP A 147 3.36 1.46 -3.42
N TRP A 148 2.53 0.43 -3.17
CA TRP A 148 1.98 0.16 -1.85
C TRP A 148 3.07 -0.20 -0.84
N ASN A 149 4.07 -0.99 -1.24
CA ASN A 149 5.22 -1.29 -0.39
C ASN A 149 5.92 -0.01 0.08
N ARG A 150 6.18 0.93 -0.83
CA ARG A 150 6.81 2.21 -0.51
C ARG A 150 5.92 3.11 0.35
N ALA A 151 4.62 3.16 0.05
CA ALA A 151 3.66 3.96 0.80
C ALA A 151 3.51 3.50 2.26
N LEU A 152 3.74 2.21 2.54
CA LEU A 152 3.66 1.62 3.88
C LEU A 152 5.03 1.36 4.53
N ASP A 153 6.13 1.63 3.83
CA ASP A 153 7.48 1.43 4.39
C ASP A 153 7.62 2.21 5.70
N SER A 154 7.98 1.49 6.74
CA SER A 154 8.23 2.03 8.09
C SER A 154 7.05 2.78 8.73
N SER A 155 5.84 2.61 8.22
CA SER A 155 4.64 3.21 8.80
C SER A 155 4.14 2.50 10.07
N GLY A 156 4.59 1.27 10.31
CA GLY A 156 4.05 0.38 11.36
C GLY A 156 2.76 -0.34 10.93
N VAL A 157 2.27 -0.08 9.70
CA VAL A 157 1.08 -0.73 9.12
C VAL A 157 1.52 -1.87 8.21
N ASP A 158 1.00 -3.07 8.43
CA ASP A 158 1.34 -4.24 7.62
C ASP A 158 0.67 -4.18 6.24
N LEU A 159 1.42 -4.58 5.21
CA LEU A 159 0.89 -4.74 3.86
C LEU A 159 0.53 -6.21 3.61
N TYR A 160 -0.74 -6.46 3.36
CA TYR A 160 -1.22 -7.68 2.69
C TYR A 160 -1.58 -7.32 1.25
N ILE A 161 -1.49 -8.26 0.33
CA ILE A 161 -1.98 -8.07 -1.03
C ILE A 161 -3.23 -8.90 -1.22
N ASN A 162 -4.33 -8.26 -1.63
CA ASN A 162 -5.54 -8.99 -2.01
C ASN A 162 -5.50 -9.27 -3.51
N HIS A 163 -5.38 -10.56 -3.85
CA HIS A 163 -5.24 -11.04 -5.22
C HIS A 163 -6.61 -11.41 -5.81
N GLY A 164 -6.79 -11.11 -7.10
CA GLY A 164 -8.00 -11.42 -7.85
C GLY A 164 -8.08 -12.89 -8.27
N ALA A 165 -8.25 -13.82 -7.32
CA ALA A 165 -8.38 -15.26 -7.60
C ALA A 165 -9.51 -15.59 -8.60
N TYR A 166 -10.63 -14.85 -8.54
CA TYR A 166 -11.76 -14.99 -9.45
C TYR A 166 -11.41 -14.76 -10.93
N ARG A 167 -10.33 -14.02 -11.20
CA ARG A 167 -9.85 -13.75 -12.56
C ARG A 167 -9.43 -15.01 -13.32
N TYR A 168 -9.01 -16.06 -12.59
CA TYR A 168 -8.75 -17.37 -13.18
C TYR A 168 -10.05 -18.01 -13.74
N ALA A 169 -11.13 -17.92 -12.98
CA ALA A 169 -12.45 -18.42 -13.44
C ALA A 169 -13.01 -17.63 -14.63
N GLU A 170 -12.64 -16.33 -14.74
CA GLU A 170 -13.00 -15.49 -15.88
C GLU A 170 -12.07 -15.66 -17.11
N GLY A 171 -11.02 -16.48 -17.00
CA GLY A 171 -10.01 -16.62 -18.05
C GLY A 171 -9.19 -15.34 -18.30
N LYS A 172 -9.08 -14.46 -17.29
CA LYS A 172 -8.35 -13.19 -17.37
C LYS A 172 -6.99 -13.23 -16.67
N MET A 173 -6.66 -14.33 -16.06
CA MET A 173 -5.33 -14.65 -15.54
C MET A 173 -4.96 -16.07 -15.96
N GLU A 174 -3.73 -16.24 -16.41
CA GLU A 174 -3.20 -17.51 -16.85
C GLU A 174 -2.57 -18.28 -15.67
N SER A 175 -2.43 -19.60 -15.83
CA SER A 175 -1.71 -20.45 -14.87
C SER A 175 -0.27 -19.93 -14.69
N GLY A 176 0.18 -19.87 -13.42
CA GLY A 176 1.47 -19.32 -13.03
C GLY A 176 1.45 -17.84 -12.65
N GLU A 177 0.39 -17.10 -12.98
CA GLU A 177 0.30 -15.67 -12.64
C GLU A 177 0.31 -15.46 -11.11
N MET A 178 -0.46 -16.25 -10.36
CA MET A 178 -0.51 -16.15 -8.89
C MET A 178 0.84 -16.48 -8.25
N THR A 179 1.54 -17.46 -8.82
CA THR A 179 2.91 -17.78 -8.39
C THR A 179 3.85 -16.59 -8.58
N LYS A 180 3.80 -15.94 -9.74
CA LYS A 180 4.61 -14.74 -10.02
C LYS A 180 4.26 -13.58 -9.08
N GLN A 181 2.97 -13.30 -8.90
CA GLN A 181 2.48 -12.22 -8.04
C GLN A 181 2.94 -12.42 -6.59
N THR A 182 2.70 -13.61 -6.03
CA THR A 182 3.08 -13.90 -4.65
C THR A 182 4.60 -13.91 -4.46
N ALA A 183 5.36 -14.45 -5.41
CA ALA A 183 6.82 -14.45 -5.35
C ALA A 183 7.38 -13.01 -5.36
N SER A 184 6.87 -12.15 -6.25
CA SER A 184 7.25 -10.74 -6.32
C SER A 184 6.94 -10.00 -5.01
N ALA A 185 5.74 -10.22 -4.43
CA ALA A 185 5.34 -9.57 -3.20
C ALA A 185 6.19 -10.00 -1.98
N ARG A 186 6.61 -11.27 -1.94
CA ARG A 186 7.38 -11.83 -0.80
C ARG A 186 8.70 -11.12 -0.53
N ASP A 187 9.30 -10.51 -1.53
CA ASP A 187 10.58 -9.77 -1.41
C ASP A 187 10.39 -8.35 -0.85
N LEU A 188 9.16 -7.85 -0.81
CA LEU A 188 8.86 -6.48 -0.41
C LEU A 188 8.96 -6.29 1.11
N TYR A 189 9.53 -5.18 1.54
CA TYR A 189 9.76 -4.87 2.94
C TYR A 189 8.49 -4.88 3.80
N ALA A 190 7.43 -4.19 3.36
CA ALA A 190 6.20 -4.05 4.13
C ALA A 190 5.26 -5.27 4.03
N TYR A 191 5.46 -6.16 3.05
CA TYR A 191 4.56 -7.29 2.80
C TYR A 191 4.60 -8.33 3.91
N ARG A 192 3.40 -8.74 4.37
CA ARG A 192 3.21 -9.76 5.42
C ARG A 192 2.40 -10.97 4.96
N GLY A 193 1.62 -10.86 3.89
CA GLY A 193 0.82 -11.99 3.41
C GLY A 193 -0.09 -11.67 2.25
N SER A 194 -0.87 -12.66 1.84
CA SER A 194 -1.81 -12.58 0.72
C SER A 194 -3.22 -12.94 1.14
N LEU A 195 -4.19 -12.24 0.57
CA LEU A 195 -5.60 -12.61 0.53
C LEU A 195 -5.96 -13.03 -0.90
N TYR A 196 -6.92 -13.90 -1.06
CA TYR A 196 -7.36 -14.41 -2.37
C TYR A 196 -8.88 -14.24 -2.52
N TYR A 197 -9.30 -13.32 -3.36
CA TYR A 197 -10.70 -13.08 -3.64
C TYR A 197 -11.08 -13.70 -4.99
N GLY A 198 -12.00 -14.70 -5.05
CA GLY A 198 -12.86 -15.18 -3.97
C GLY A 198 -12.78 -16.70 -3.86
N TYR A 199 -13.37 -17.18 -2.76
CA TYR A 199 -13.34 -18.59 -2.36
C TYR A 199 -13.78 -19.58 -3.44
N ALA A 200 -14.79 -19.25 -4.25
CA ALA A 200 -15.29 -20.13 -5.32
C ALA A 200 -14.19 -20.54 -6.30
N ALA A 201 -13.30 -19.61 -6.70
CA ALA A 201 -12.20 -19.92 -7.61
C ALA A 201 -11.19 -20.91 -7.01
N LEU A 202 -10.94 -20.80 -5.70
CA LEU A 202 -10.10 -21.75 -4.96
C LEU A 202 -10.79 -23.10 -4.80
N ARG A 203 -12.06 -23.13 -4.39
CA ARG A 203 -12.82 -24.36 -4.23
C ARG A 203 -12.87 -25.18 -5.53
N ASP A 204 -13.08 -24.51 -6.64
CA ASP A 204 -13.29 -25.13 -7.95
C ASP A 204 -11.97 -25.34 -8.72
N ASN A 205 -10.84 -24.99 -8.11
CA ASN A 205 -9.49 -25.05 -8.71
C ASN A 205 -9.42 -24.40 -10.11
N ALA A 206 -10.05 -23.25 -10.27
CA ALA A 206 -10.14 -22.57 -11.55
C ALA A 206 -8.74 -22.33 -12.14
N GLY A 207 -8.50 -22.80 -13.38
CA GLY A 207 -7.22 -22.67 -14.07
C GLY A 207 -6.00 -23.26 -13.33
N GLY A 208 -6.21 -24.17 -12.35
CA GLY A 208 -5.14 -24.74 -11.54
C GLY A 208 -4.71 -23.88 -10.34
N LEU A 209 -5.45 -22.82 -10.03
CA LEU A 209 -5.13 -21.85 -8.98
C LEU A 209 -4.89 -22.47 -7.60
N THR A 210 -5.72 -23.45 -7.21
CA THR A 210 -5.57 -24.07 -5.88
C THR A 210 -4.29 -24.85 -5.76
N ASP A 211 -3.85 -25.50 -6.84
CA ASP A 211 -2.58 -26.22 -6.86
C ASP A 211 -1.39 -25.26 -6.80
N GLU A 212 -1.48 -24.11 -7.48
CA GLU A 212 -0.49 -23.05 -7.35
C GLU A 212 -0.39 -22.54 -5.91
N VAL A 213 -1.52 -22.18 -5.29
CA VAL A 213 -1.56 -21.68 -3.91
C VAL A 213 -1.02 -22.72 -2.93
N ARG A 214 -1.39 -23.99 -3.07
CA ARG A 214 -0.83 -25.08 -2.24
C ARG A 214 0.68 -25.18 -2.38
N ALA A 215 1.20 -25.09 -3.59
CA ALA A 215 2.64 -25.16 -3.84
C ALA A 215 3.37 -23.95 -3.21
N LEU A 216 2.80 -22.75 -3.30
CA LEU A 216 3.34 -21.53 -2.71
C LEU A 216 3.45 -21.58 -1.18
N PHE A 217 2.52 -22.27 -0.52
CA PHE A 217 2.46 -22.37 0.94
C PHE A 217 2.87 -23.78 1.46
N ALA A 218 3.48 -24.60 0.63
CA ALA A 218 3.99 -25.93 1.03
C ALA A 218 5.12 -25.85 2.08
N LYS A 219 5.80 -24.70 2.16
CA LYS A 219 6.83 -24.42 3.18
C LYS A 219 6.38 -23.24 4.02
N ALA A 220 6.53 -23.36 5.33
CA ALA A 220 6.36 -22.23 6.25
C ALA A 220 7.36 -21.13 5.89
N ILE A 221 6.90 -19.89 5.94
CA ILE A 221 7.72 -18.68 5.77
C ILE A 221 7.64 -17.93 7.08
N SER A 222 8.80 -17.63 7.68
CA SER A 222 8.88 -16.66 8.77
C SER A 222 9.24 -15.29 8.20
N TYR A 223 8.61 -14.26 8.72
CA TYR A 223 9.03 -12.88 8.48
C TYR A 223 10.03 -12.52 9.58
N PRO A 224 11.22 -11.99 9.24
CA PRO A 224 12.18 -11.58 10.22
C PRO A 224 11.64 -10.40 11.04
N ASP A 225 11.89 -10.43 12.34
CA ASP A 225 11.85 -9.21 13.13
C ASP A 225 12.98 -8.31 12.65
N TYR A 226 12.66 -7.09 12.28
CA TYR A 226 13.65 -6.13 11.83
C TYR A 226 14.36 -5.53 13.04
N VAL A 227 15.41 -6.20 13.48
CA VAL A 227 16.21 -5.78 14.62
C VAL A 227 17.38 -4.91 14.14
N ASP A 228 17.71 -3.89 14.90
CA ASP A 228 18.90 -3.07 14.65
C ASP A 228 20.16 -3.93 14.72
N ASP A 229 20.84 -4.08 13.61
CA ASP A 229 22.11 -4.83 13.49
C ASP A 229 23.34 -3.93 13.52
N GLY A 230 23.14 -2.62 13.80
CA GLY A 230 24.19 -1.61 13.83
C GLY A 230 24.72 -1.21 12.45
N SER A 231 24.14 -1.71 11.36
CA SER A 231 24.59 -1.38 10.01
C SER A 231 24.28 0.06 9.64
N LEU A 232 25.18 0.71 8.91
CA LEU A 232 24.97 2.03 8.33
C LEU A 232 24.45 1.91 6.89
N PRO A 233 23.67 2.90 6.41
CA PRO A 233 23.24 2.88 5.02
C PRO A 233 24.43 3.02 4.08
N THR A 234 24.38 2.31 2.96
CA THR A 234 25.41 2.34 1.93
C THR A 234 24.81 2.62 0.56
N LEU A 235 25.59 3.24 -0.32
CA LEU A 235 25.29 3.36 -1.74
C LEU A 235 26.30 2.55 -2.54
N ALA A 236 25.83 1.84 -3.55
CA ALA A 236 26.67 1.18 -4.55
C ALA A 236 26.80 2.07 -5.79
N ALA A 237 27.96 2.01 -6.44
CA ALA A 237 28.24 2.64 -7.74
C ALA A 237 28.23 4.18 -7.79
N VAL A 238 27.98 4.87 -6.69
CA VAL A 238 28.06 6.35 -6.62
C VAL A 238 29.01 6.73 -5.50
N GLN A 239 29.96 7.61 -5.81
CA GLN A 239 30.93 8.12 -4.85
C GLN A 239 30.78 9.64 -4.69
N ASP A 240 31.22 10.15 -3.55
CA ASP A 240 31.30 11.59 -3.32
C ASP A 240 32.25 12.24 -4.34
N GLY A 241 31.81 13.37 -4.90
CA GLY A 241 32.54 14.07 -5.97
C GLY A 241 32.39 13.46 -7.37
N ALA A 242 31.47 12.51 -7.57
CA ALA A 242 31.22 11.93 -8.90
C ALA A 242 30.67 12.97 -9.89
N HIS A 243 31.06 12.86 -11.15
CA HIS A 243 30.54 13.64 -12.27
C HIS A 243 29.69 12.79 -13.18
N VAL A 244 28.53 13.28 -13.60
CA VAL A 244 27.56 12.60 -14.48
C VAL A 244 27.01 13.56 -15.53
N THR A 245 26.58 13.03 -16.66
CA THR A 245 25.97 13.80 -17.76
C THR A 245 24.46 13.59 -17.86
N GLU A 246 23.94 12.55 -17.19
CA GLU A 246 22.55 12.18 -17.22
C GLU A 246 21.68 13.11 -16.36
N ALA A 247 20.44 13.38 -16.81
CA ALA A 247 19.47 14.19 -16.07
C ALA A 247 18.88 13.47 -14.86
N SER A 248 19.17 12.18 -14.68
CA SER A 248 18.73 11.39 -13.54
C SER A 248 19.79 10.39 -13.11
N LEU A 249 19.83 10.09 -11.81
CA LEU A 249 20.82 9.21 -11.21
C LEU A 249 20.12 8.02 -10.54
N PRO A 250 20.30 6.78 -11.04
CA PRO A 250 19.83 5.60 -10.34
C PRO A 250 20.72 5.35 -9.11
N LEU A 251 20.10 5.29 -7.95
CA LEU A 251 20.73 4.99 -6.68
C LEU A 251 20.32 3.59 -6.22
N VAL A 252 21.26 2.77 -5.85
CA VAL A 252 21.04 1.46 -5.23
C VAL A 252 21.94 1.33 -4.00
N GLY A 253 21.45 0.63 -2.98
CA GLY A 253 22.21 0.51 -1.75
C GLY A 253 21.62 -0.49 -0.77
N LYS A 254 22.10 -0.45 0.45
CA LYS A 254 21.62 -1.22 1.61
C LYS A 254 21.26 -0.30 2.74
N SER A 255 20.24 -0.67 3.50
CA SER A 255 19.75 0.04 4.69
C SER A 255 19.64 -0.92 5.86
N ASN A 256 19.76 -0.38 7.07
CA ASN A 256 19.34 -1.10 8.27
C ASN A 256 17.81 -1.22 8.29
N LEU A 257 17.32 -2.44 8.40
CA LEU A 257 15.89 -2.74 8.29
C LEU A 257 15.07 -2.27 9.51
N ALA A 258 15.72 -2.06 10.65
CA ALA A 258 15.06 -1.57 11.87
C ALA A 258 14.56 -0.13 11.75
N TYR A 259 15.05 0.64 10.77
CA TYR A 259 14.77 2.08 10.69
C TYR A 259 14.16 2.49 9.35
N PRO A 260 13.36 3.58 9.34
CA PRO A 260 12.93 4.24 8.11
C PRO A 260 14.14 4.66 7.26
N ILE A 261 13.96 4.64 5.94
CA ILE A 261 14.95 5.16 5.00
C ILE A 261 14.33 6.21 4.09
N SER A 262 15.08 7.28 3.84
CA SER A 262 14.76 8.27 2.81
C SER A 262 16.02 8.74 2.08
N ILE A 263 15.84 9.19 0.83
CA ILE A 263 16.88 9.81 0.03
C ILE A 263 16.34 11.18 -0.42
N ASN A 264 16.96 12.27 0.05
CA ASN A 264 16.45 13.62 -0.12
C ASN A 264 14.98 13.77 0.27
N GLY A 265 14.55 13.05 1.32
CA GLY A 265 13.16 13.05 1.81
C GLY A 265 12.21 12.11 1.04
N ILE A 266 12.66 11.43 0.00
CA ILE A 266 11.87 10.46 -0.77
C ILE A 266 12.13 9.06 -0.24
N THR A 267 11.09 8.29 0.08
CA THR A 267 11.20 6.88 0.48
C THR A 267 11.55 6.03 -0.75
N PRO A 268 12.69 5.31 -0.76
CA PRO A 268 13.06 4.46 -1.88
C PRO A 268 12.24 3.16 -1.91
N TYR A 269 12.29 2.45 -3.04
CA TYR A 269 11.87 1.06 -3.09
C TYR A 269 12.81 0.19 -2.25
N ARG A 270 12.29 -0.54 -1.26
CA ARG A 270 13.08 -1.33 -0.32
C ARG A 270 12.61 -2.78 -0.25
N LYS A 271 13.58 -3.72 -0.18
CA LYS A 271 13.35 -5.15 -0.01
C LYS A 271 13.67 -5.63 1.41
N LYS A 272 13.20 -6.84 1.73
CA LYS A 272 13.45 -7.51 3.03
C LYS A 272 14.91 -7.82 3.33
N ASP A 273 15.77 -7.85 2.32
CA ASP A 273 17.20 -8.02 2.50
C ASP A 273 17.94 -6.69 2.79
N GLY A 274 17.20 -5.60 2.95
CA GLY A 274 17.71 -4.25 3.17
C GLY A 274 18.13 -3.52 1.90
N SER A 275 18.17 -4.19 0.74
CA SER A 275 18.49 -3.51 -0.51
C SER A 275 17.40 -2.50 -0.87
N PHE A 276 17.82 -1.36 -1.41
CA PHE A 276 16.92 -0.32 -1.88
C PHE A 276 17.34 0.25 -3.23
N SER A 277 16.39 0.86 -3.93
CA SER A 277 16.63 1.61 -5.17
C SER A 277 15.74 2.84 -5.28
N LEU A 278 16.27 3.89 -5.89
CA LEU A 278 15.57 5.12 -6.22
C LEU A 278 16.26 5.78 -7.40
N THR A 279 15.52 6.40 -8.30
CA THR A 279 16.10 7.27 -9.34
C THR A 279 15.83 8.73 -8.96
N LEU A 280 16.90 9.52 -8.78
CA LEU A 280 16.81 10.96 -8.51
C LEU A 280 16.98 11.77 -9.78
N ALA A 281 16.12 12.78 -9.98
CA ALA A 281 16.36 13.82 -10.96
C ALA A 281 17.50 14.74 -10.48
N LEU A 282 18.41 15.10 -11.38
CA LEU A 282 19.54 15.98 -11.09
C LEU A 282 19.35 17.34 -11.75
N GLY A 283 19.61 18.39 -10.98
CA GLY A 283 19.81 19.75 -11.49
C GLY A 283 21.22 19.94 -12.06
N ASP A 284 21.44 20.93 -12.93
CA ASP A 284 22.76 21.26 -13.45
C ASP A 284 23.70 21.70 -12.32
N GLY A 285 24.95 21.28 -12.36
CA GLY A 285 25.94 21.55 -11.32
C GLY A 285 25.88 20.58 -10.13
N ALA A 286 26.24 21.05 -8.95
CA ALA A 286 26.35 20.21 -7.74
C ALA A 286 24.99 19.84 -7.14
N ASN A 287 24.76 18.55 -6.93
CA ASN A 287 23.56 17.99 -6.30
C ASN A 287 23.97 17.31 -4.99
N LEU A 288 23.42 17.74 -3.87
CA LEU A 288 23.60 17.09 -2.58
C LEU A 288 22.61 15.91 -2.47
N ILE A 289 23.14 14.73 -2.21
CA ILE A 289 22.38 13.50 -1.97
C ILE A 289 22.52 13.13 -0.50
N ILE A 290 21.40 13.04 0.20
CA ILE A 290 21.32 12.68 1.61
C ILE A 290 20.56 11.39 1.75
N VAL A 291 21.22 10.31 2.19
CA VAL A 291 20.57 9.06 2.59
C VAL A 291 20.42 9.07 4.10
N GLN A 292 19.19 9.10 4.58
CA GLN A 292 18.84 9.06 6.00
C GLN A 292 18.25 7.69 6.32
N ASN A 293 18.83 6.98 7.34
CA ASN A 293 18.31 5.68 7.81
C ASN A 293 18.29 5.69 9.34
N GLY A 294 17.14 6.03 9.92
CA GLY A 294 17.04 6.35 11.33
C GLY A 294 17.87 7.57 11.72
N ALA A 295 18.76 7.42 12.70
CA ALA A 295 19.71 8.45 13.09
C ALA A 295 20.95 8.52 12.18
N ALA A 296 21.23 7.44 11.44
CA ALA A 296 22.38 7.38 10.54
C ALA A 296 22.15 8.22 9.27
N LYS A 297 23.21 8.88 8.81
CA LYS A 297 23.18 9.76 7.64
C LYS A 297 24.40 9.53 6.78
N LEU A 298 24.19 9.40 5.46
CA LEU A 298 25.24 9.41 4.45
C LEU A 298 24.99 10.60 3.52
N GLU A 299 26.02 11.43 3.32
CA GLU A 299 25.95 12.59 2.43
C GLU A 299 27.02 12.44 1.35
N LEU A 300 26.65 12.79 0.12
CA LEU A 300 27.58 12.87 -0.99
C LEU A 300 27.14 13.96 -1.97
N ILE A 301 28.10 14.50 -2.73
CA ILE A 301 27.87 15.48 -3.77
C ILE A 301 28.12 14.84 -5.12
N VAL A 302 27.15 14.97 -6.04
CA VAL A 302 27.28 14.54 -7.44
C VAL A 302 27.08 15.77 -8.32
N THR A 303 28.03 15.99 -9.23
CA THR A 303 27.97 17.10 -10.18
C THR A 303 27.41 16.62 -11.50
N LYS A 304 26.35 17.27 -11.97
CA LYS A 304 25.87 17.10 -13.35
C LYS A 304 26.58 18.13 -14.23
N ASP A 305 27.34 17.63 -15.20
CA ASP A 305 28.11 18.41 -16.18
C ASP A 305 27.22 18.89 -17.34
#